data_4e46b4b23cd5f8931bdd505add14c30e
#
_entry.id   4e46b4b23cd5f8931bdd505add14c30e
#
_cell.length_a   1.000
_cell.length_b   1.000
_cell.length_c   1.000
_cell.angle_alpha   90.00
_cell.angle_beta   90.00
_cell.angle_gamma   90.00
#
_symmetry.space_group_name_H-M   'P 1'
#
loop_
_entity.id
_entity.type
_entity.pdbx_description
1 polymer ?
#
loop_
_entity_poly.entity_id
_entity_poly.type
_entity_poly.pdbx_seq_one_letter_code
_entity_poly.pdbx_strand_id
1 'polypeptide(L)'
;MSNSTSVQSHCTSQFTNKRPLEIPEESASKRKAIWGILTSQGSWADRSPLHEAASQGRLLSLKTLLAQGHSANTLTIDHVSPLHDACLGNHVACAKALIEAGANVNATTIDGITPLFNACSSGSASCAELVLQNGAKLQGQDCWASAIHEASSKGRSECMQVLISWGVDIDLDISQQGTPLYVACVHQQYFCIKKLLHAGANVQKGKHLETPLHAAARQSNPEIVKMLLEFGADISARNAEAERPIDVAVTSSPVDRLLLHYEATPSSLCQLCRLCVRGCLGRARLQFIPQLELPKLLKDFLQHK
;
A
#
# COMPACT_ATOMS: atom_id res chain seq x y z
N MET A 1 60.71 45.09 -31.69
CA MET A 1 61.07 45.51 -30.32
C MET A 1 59.91 45.25 -29.43
N SER A 2 60.14 44.48 -28.52
CA SER A 2 59.67 44.22 -27.15
C SER A 2 58.82 42.95 -27.01
N ASN A 3 59.49 42.01 -26.39
CA ASN A 3 59.02 40.79 -25.78
C ASN A 3 57.91 41.00 -24.75
N SER A 4 56.98 40.11 -24.70
CA SER A 4 56.26 39.78 -23.45
C SER A 4 56.00 38.29 -23.37
N THR A 5 56.64 37.69 -22.43
CA THR A 5 56.66 36.31 -22.00
C THR A 5 55.32 35.88 -21.42
N SER A 6 54.78 34.78 -21.91
CA SER A 6 53.66 34.07 -21.34
C SER A 6 54.11 33.22 -20.14
N VAL A 7 53.51 33.43 -19.01
CA VAL A 7 53.63 32.54 -17.81
C VAL A 7 52.43 31.58 -17.83
N GLN A 8 52.68 30.32 -18.15
CA GLN A 8 51.75 29.22 -17.95
C GLN A 8 51.79 28.80 -16.48
N SER A 9 50.73 29.03 -15.75
CA SER A 9 50.50 28.43 -14.44
C SER A 9 49.75 27.09 -14.61
N HIS A 10 50.45 26.00 -14.42
CA HIS A 10 49.88 24.68 -14.27
C HIS A 10 49.15 24.60 -12.91
N CYS A 11 47.82 24.45 -12.97
CA CYS A 11 47.04 24.08 -11.82
C CYS A 11 46.65 22.60 -11.97
N THR A 12 47.43 21.73 -11.34
CA THR A 12 47.10 20.31 -11.22
C THR A 12 46.01 20.13 -10.15
N SER A 13 44.78 19.99 -10.60
CA SER A 13 43.70 19.55 -9.73
C SER A 13 43.79 18.04 -9.52
N GLN A 14 44.21 17.65 -8.31
CA GLN A 14 44.12 16.27 -7.83
C GLN A 14 42.63 15.90 -7.67
N PHE A 15 42.09 15.12 -8.59
CA PHE A 15 40.81 14.41 -8.41
C PHE A 15 41.06 13.30 -7.39
N THR A 16 40.67 13.52 -6.14
CA THR A 16 40.55 12.48 -5.15
C THR A 16 39.34 11.61 -5.51
N ASN A 17 39.66 10.45 -6.02
CA ASN A 17 38.70 9.37 -6.30
C ASN A 17 38.09 8.89 -4.97
N LYS A 18 36.97 9.49 -4.52
CA LYS A 18 36.18 8.93 -3.43
C LYS A 18 35.42 7.73 -4.00
N ARG A 19 35.87 6.52 -3.63
CA ARG A 19 35.14 5.28 -3.85
C ARG A 19 33.71 5.45 -3.28
N PRO A 20 32.66 4.96 -3.96
CA PRO A 20 31.33 4.86 -3.36
C PRO A 20 31.43 3.99 -2.13
N LEU A 21 30.83 4.42 -1.03
CA LEU A 21 30.66 3.61 0.18
C LEU A 21 29.82 2.40 -0.22
N GLU A 22 30.44 1.24 -0.34
CA GLU A 22 29.76 -0.04 -0.44
C GLU A 22 28.98 -0.24 0.86
N ILE A 23 27.66 -0.15 0.77
CA ILE A 23 26.76 -0.51 1.87
C ILE A 23 26.83 -2.04 1.97
N PRO A 24 27.23 -2.62 3.12
CA PRO A 24 27.40 -4.07 3.24
C PRO A 24 26.08 -4.78 2.89
N GLU A 25 26.13 -5.76 1.99
CA GLU A 25 24.97 -6.59 1.60
C GLU A 25 24.33 -7.33 2.79
N GLU A 26 25.06 -7.49 3.89
CA GLU A 26 24.55 -8.04 5.15
C GLU A 26 23.34 -7.28 5.73
N SER A 27 23.22 -5.98 5.45
CA SER A 27 22.09 -5.18 5.92
C SER A 27 20.79 -5.46 5.17
N ALA A 28 20.87 -5.83 3.90
CA ALA A 28 19.69 -6.12 3.06
C ALA A 28 19.08 -7.51 3.36
N SER A 29 19.94 -8.50 3.64
CA SER A 29 19.50 -9.84 4.04
C SER A 29 18.85 -9.84 5.42
N LYS A 30 19.42 -9.08 6.38
CA LYS A 30 18.82 -8.90 7.72
C LYS A 30 17.48 -8.16 7.64
N ARG A 31 17.32 -7.18 6.74
CA ARG A 31 16.05 -6.47 6.54
C ARG A 31 14.94 -7.35 5.96
N LYS A 32 15.25 -8.29 5.03
CA LYS A 32 14.28 -9.28 4.53
C LYS A 32 13.84 -10.27 5.62
N ALA A 33 14.74 -10.67 6.52
CA ALA A 33 14.41 -11.52 7.66
C ALA A 33 13.51 -10.79 8.69
N ILE A 34 13.67 -9.49 8.88
CA ILE A 34 12.88 -8.66 9.81
C ILE A 34 11.40 -8.59 9.37
N TRP A 35 11.10 -8.48 8.09
CA TRP A 35 9.70 -8.48 7.59
C TRP A 35 8.92 -9.78 7.85
N GLY A 36 9.62 -10.94 7.92
CA GLY A 36 9.02 -12.22 8.29
C GLY A 36 8.89 -12.45 9.79
N ILE A 37 9.68 -11.75 10.60
CA ILE A 37 9.76 -11.95 12.05
C ILE A 37 8.82 -11.00 12.82
N LEU A 38 8.58 -9.78 12.31
CA LEU A 38 7.77 -8.76 12.98
C LEU A 38 6.27 -9.04 13.00
N THR A 39 5.78 -10.01 12.22
CA THR A 39 4.38 -10.43 12.28
C THR A 39 4.12 -11.53 13.31
N SER A 40 5.14 -12.19 13.89
CA SER A 40 4.91 -13.35 14.74
C SER A 40 5.67 -13.43 16.07
N GLN A 41 6.74 -12.66 16.28
CA GLN A 41 7.50 -12.78 17.54
C GLN A 41 8.25 -11.48 17.88
N GLY A 42 7.52 -10.42 18.27
CA GLY A 42 8.12 -9.38 19.09
C GLY A 42 8.63 -10.00 20.39
N SER A 43 9.72 -9.50 20.95
CA SER A 43 10.31 -10.03 22.19
C SER A 43 9.23 -10.24 23.28
N TRP A 44 8.93 -11.49 23.59
CA TRP A 44 7.93 -11.87 24.60
C TRP A 44 8.39 -11.47 26.02
N ALA A 45 9.70 -11.21 26.20
CA ALA A 45 10.30 -10.95 27.49
C ALA A 45 9.82 -9.63 28.15
N ASP A 46 9.41 -8.63 27.35
CA ASP A 46 9.08 -7.28 27.84
C ASP A 46 7.58 -6.96 27.78
N ARG A 47 6.76 -7.94 27.43
CA ARG A 47 5.32 -7.76 27.36
C ARG A 47 4.71 -7.70 28.75
N SER A 48 4.00 -6.61 29.06
CA SER A 48 3.22 -6.50 30.28
C SER A 48 2.00 -7.44 30.25
N PRO A 49 1.42 -7.79 31.41
CA PRO A 49 0.17 -8.56 31.45
C PRO A 49 -0.96 -7.96 30.61
N LEU A 50 -0.93 -6.63 30.41
CA LEU A 50 -1.92 -5.94 29.59
C LEU A 50 -1.74 -6.24 28.10
N HIS A 51 -0.50 -6.34 27.61
CA HIS A 51 -0.18 -6.76 26.24
C HIS A 51 -0.66 -8.20 25.98
N GLU A 52 -0.41 -9.10 26.94
CA GLU A 52 -0.82 -10.49 26.83
C GLU A 52 -2.36 -10.62 26.80
N ALA A 53 -3.05 -9.92 27.69
CA ALA A 53 -4.51 -9.90 27.72
C ALA A 53 -5.10 -9.32 26.42
N ALA A 54 -4.46 -8.30 25.85
CA ALA A 54 -4.86 -7.67 24.60
C ALA A 54 -4.64 -8.59 23.39
N SER A 55 -3.47 -9.24 23.28
CA SER A 55 -3.12 -10.14 22.19
C SER A 55 -3.96 -11.42 22.17
N GLN A 56 -4.41 -11.88 23.33
CA GLN A 56 -5.25 -13.08 23.47
C GLN A 56 -6.75 -12.78 23.51
N GLY A 57 -7.15 -11.51 23.44
CA GLY A 57 -8.55 -11.11 23.47
C GLY A 57 -9.25 -11.35 24.84
N ARG A 58 -8.49 -11.43 25.92
CA ARG A 58 -9.02 -11.67 27.28
C ARG A 58 -9.62 -10.39 27.89
N LEU A 59 -10.79 -9.99 27.40
CA LEU A 59 -11.44 -8.72 27.76
C LEU A 59 -11.62 -8.52 29.27
N LEU A 60 -12.04 -9.57 30.03
CA LEU A 60 -12.25 -9.45 31.47
C LEU A 60 -10.91 -9.19 32.17
N SER A 61 -9.88 -9.97 31.88
CA SER A 61 -8.53 -9.76 32.43
C SER A 61 -7.99 -8.36 32.08
N LEU A 62 -8.17 -7.92 30.84
CA LEU A 62 -7.77 -6.60 30.39
C LEU A 62 -8.47 -5.49 31.18
N LYS A 63 -9.80 -5.56 31.37
CA LYS A 63 -10.55 -4.58 32.15
C LYS A 63 -10.14 -4.61 33.65
N THR A 64 -9.87 -5.78 34.22
CA THR A 64 -9.37 -5.89 35.57
C THR A 64 -8.02 -5.22 35.75
N LEU A 65 -7.09 -5.44 34.81
CA LEU A 65 -5.76 -4.81 34.85
C LEU A 65 -5.86 -3.29 34.72
N LEU A 66 -6.73 -2.79 33.81
CA LEU A 66 -6.98 -1.35 33.69
C LEU A 66 -7.56 -0.75 34.96
N ALA A 67 -8.51 -1.45 35.61
CA ALA A 67 -9.08 -1.01 36.90
C ALA A 67 -8.06 -1.04 38.05
N GLN A 68 -7.03 -1.88 37.97
CA GLN A 68 -5.90 -1.92 38.91
C GLN A 68 -4.88 -0.79 38.69
N GLY A 69 -5.10 0.07 37.67
CA GLY A 69 -4.25 1.21 37.39
C GLY A 69 -3.12 0.94 36.38
N HIS A 70 -3.13 -0.21 35.70
CA HIS A 70 -2.18 -0.42 34.60
C HIS A 70 -2.42 0.57 33.47
N SER A 71 -1.37 1.22 32.97
CA SER A 71 -1.48 2.21 31.90
C SER A 71 -1.79 1.54 30.55
N ALA A 72 -2.84 2.01 29.86
CA ALA A 72 -3.17 1.57 28.51
C ALA A 72 -2.08 1.91 27.47
N ASN A 73 -1.15 2.82 27.82
CA ASN A 73 -0.05 3.28 26.97
C ASN A 73 1.31 2.69 27.36
N THR A 74 1.34 1.59 28.10
CA THR A 74 2.59 0.86 28.35
C THR A 74 3.19 0.40 27.04
N LEU A 75 4.50 0.63 26.85
CA LEU A 75 5.22 0.26 25.63
C LEU A 75 6.22 -0.85 25.92
N THR A 76 6.41 -1.75 24.99
CA THR A 76 7.54 -2.68 24.95
C THR A 76 8.81 -1.95 24.50
N ILE A 77 9.98 -2.62 24.50
CA ILE A 77 11.24 -2.09 23.98
C ILE A 77 11.07 -1.64 22.51
N ASP A 78 10.28 -2.36 21.70
CA ASP A 78 10.00 -2.02 20.31
C ASP A 78 8.88 -0.97 20.17
N HIS A 79 8.49 -0.31 21.25
CA HIS A 79 7.39 0.66 21.31
C HIS A 79 6.01 0.09 20.90
N VAL A 80 5.82 -1.22 21.01
CA VAL A 80 4.50 -1.84 20.81
C VAL A 80 3.60 -1.52 22.01
N SER A 81 2.39 -1.02 21.77
CA SER A 81 1.38 -0.80 22.81
C SER A 81 0.36 -1.96 22.85
N PRO A 82 -0.40 -2.13 23.95
CA PRO A 82 -1.48 -3.12 24.03
C PRO A 82 -2.51 -2.95 22.89
N LEU A 83 -2.72 -1.72 22.41
CA LEU A 83 -3.63 -1.46 21.29
C LEU A 83 -3.11 -2.03 19.96
N HIS A 84 -1.81 -2.02 19.73
CA HIS A 84 -1.20 -2.71 18.57
C HIS A 84 -1.52 -4.22 18.61
N ASP A 85 -1.33 -4.84 19.77
CA ASP A 85 -1.60 -6.27 19.95
C ASP A 85 -3.09 -6.61 19.78
N ALA A 86 -3.99 -5.80 20.36
CA ALA A 86 -5.43 -5.99 20.18
C ALA A 86 -5.87 -5.87 18.72
N CYS A 87 -5.31 -4.91 17.96
CA CYS A 87 -5.59 -4.73 16.55
C CYS A 87 -5.02 -5.88 15.70
N LEU A 88 -3.81 -6.33 15.99
CA LEU A 88 -3.19 -7.46 15.30
C LEU A 88 -3.93 -8.77 15.56
N GLY A 89 -4.41 -8.98 16.80
CA GLY A 89 -5.22 -10.14 17.20
C GLY A 89 -6.67 -10.08 16.73
N ASN A 90 -7.11 -9.02 16.07
CA ASN A 90 -8.53 -8.79 15.70
C ASN A 90 -9.49 -8.79 16.92
N HIS A 91 -9.04 -8.28 18.06
CA HIS A 91 -9.81 -8.25 19.30
C HIS A 91 -10.51 -6.90 19.50
N VAL A 92 -11.58 -6.64 18.74
CA VAL A 92 -12.32 -5.36 18.72
C VAL A 92 -12.75 -4.91 20.11
N ALA A 93 -13.25 -5.83 20.96
CA ALA A 93 -13.71 -5.50 22.31
C ALA A 93 -12.55 -5.04 23.22
N CYS A 94 -11.37 -5.66 23.08
CA CYS A 94 -10.18 -5.24 23.82
C CYS A 94 -9.66 -3.89 23.30
N ALA A 95 -9.61 -3.72 21.99
CA ALA A 95 -9.23 -2.44 21.37
C ALA A 95 -10.13 -1.29 21.85
N LYS A 96 -11.46 -1.53 21.88
CA LYS A 96 -12.42 -0.56 22.40
C LYS A 96 -12.17 -0.20 23.87
N ALA A 97 -11.98 -1.21 24.74
CA ALA A 97 -11.71 -0.98 26.17
C ALA A 97 -10.40 -0.22 26.40
N LEU A 98 -9.36 -0.49 25.59
CA LEU A 98 -8.10 0.25 25.63
C LEU A 98 -8.26 1.71 25.21
N ILE A 99 -9.01 1.97 24.14
CA ILE A 99 -9.27 3.34 23.66
C ILE A 99 -10.09 4.11 24.69
N GLU A 100 -11.12 3.50 25.30
CA GLU A 100 -11.91 4.08 26.39
C GLU A 100 -11.05 4.39 27.62
N ALA A 101 -9.99 3.62 27.86
CA ALA A 101 -9.00 3.87 28.93
C ALA A 101 -7.89 4.88 28.53
N GLY A 102 -8.02 5.55 27.38
CA GLY A 102 -7.09 6.58 26.92
C GLY A 102 -5.86 6.05 26.20
N ALA A 103 -5.94 4.89 25.53
CA ALA A 103 -4.88 4.41 24.66
C ALA A 103 -4.63 5.35 23.49
N ASN A 104 -3.36 5.62 23.19
CA ASN A 104 -2.97 6.43 22.05
C ASN A 104 -3.19 5.65 20.73
N VAL A 105 -4.20 6.03 19.96
CA VAL A 105 -4.55 5.41 18.68
C VAL A 105 -3.51 5.66 17.58
N ASN A 106 -2.63 6.65 17.77
CA ASN A 106 -1.55 7.02 16.86
C ASN A 106 -0.15 6.64 17.40
N ALA A 107 -0.09 5.74 18.37
CA ALA A 107 1.19 5.21 18.82
C ALA A 107 1.93 4.54 17.65
N THR A 108 3.25 4.73 17.60
CA THR A 108 4.10 4.12 16.56
C THR A 108 5.16 3.25 17.20
N THR A 109 5.40 2.10 16.60
CA THR A 109 6.57 1.26 16.94
C THR A 109 7.85 1.89 16.40
N ILE A 110 9.01 1.32 16.74
CA ILE A 110 10.31 1.74 16.19
C ILE A 110 10.36 1.66 14.65
N ASP A 111 9.54 0.80 14.04
CA ASP A 111 9.42 0.65 12.58
C ASP A 111 8.31 1.55 11.98
N GLY A 112 7.74 2.46 12.76
CA GLY A 112 6.66 3.35 12.31
C GLY A 112 5.29 2.67 12.16
N ILE A 113 5.13 1.43 12.66
CA ILE A 113 3.86 0.68 12.60
C ILE A 113 2.85 1.30 13.55
N THR A 114 1.61 1.47 13.08
CA THR A 114 0.49 2.00 13.87
C THR A 114 -0.54 0.92 14.18
N PRO A 115 -1.44 1.11 15.17
CA PRO A 115 -2.57 0.21 15.40
C PRO A 115 -3.46 0.04 14.16
N LEU A 116 -3.63 1.08 13.34
CA LEU A 116 -4.37 1.00 12.07
C LEU A 116 -3.67 0.07 11.07
N PHE A 117 -2.34 0.15 10.95
CA PHE A 117 -1.56 -0.78 10.13
C PHE A 117 -1.78 -2.23 10.58
N ASN A 118 -1.70 -2.50 11.88
CA ASN A 118 -1.91 -3.84 12.43
C ASN A 118 -3.33 -4.36 12.18
N ALA A 119 -4.35 -3.49 12.31
CA ALA A 119 -5.73 -3.84 11.97
C ALA A 119 -5.88 -4.21 10.48
N CYS A 120 -5.19 -3.49 9.58
CA CYS A 120 -5.18 -3.81 8.16
C CYS A 120 -4.39 -5.09 7.85
N SER A 121 -3.29 -5.35 8.54
CA SER A 121 -2.50 -6.57 8.40
C SER A 121 -3.30 -7.81 8.80
N SER A 122 -3.98 -7.76 9.95
CA SER A 122 -4.85 -8.84 10.41
C SER A 122 -6.12 -9.01 9.56
N GLY A 123 -6.54 -7.96 8.86
CA GLY A 123 -7.79 -7.94 8.09
C GLY A 123 -9.02 -7.55 8.91
N SER A 124 -8.81 -6.96 10.09
CA SER A 124 -9.90 -6.52 10.97
C SER A 124 -10.46 -5.17 10.53
N ALA A 125 -11.46 -5.19 9.64
CA ALA A 125 -12.15 -3.97 9.23
C ALA A 125 -12.82 -3.25 10.42
N SER A 126 -13.34 -4.01 11.40
CA SER A 126 -13.95 -3.44 12.60
C SER A 126 -12.95 -2.73 13.51
N CYS A 127 -11.72 -3.28 13.69
CA CYS A 127 -10.67 -2.58 14.42
C CYS A 127 -10.20 -1.34 13.65
N ALA A 128 -10.03 -1.45 12.32
CA ALA A 128 -9.66 -0.31 11.47
C ALA A 128 -10.67 0.83 11.58
N GLU A 129 -11.97 0.51 11.46
CA GLU A 129 -13.06 1.48 11.64
C GLU A 129 -13.04 2.11 13.03
N LEU A 130 -12.88 1.29 14.08
CA LEU A 130 -12.84 1.76 15.47
C LEU A 130 -11.70 2.75 15.72
N VAL A 131 -10.47 2.43 15.27
CA VAL A 131 -9.32 3.34 15.50
C VAL A 131 -9.45 4.62 14.68
N LEU A 132 -10.02 4.56 13.47
CA LEU A 132 -10.28 5.73 12.63
C LEU A 132 -11.34 6.64 13.25
N GLN A 133 -12.44 6.10 13.79
CA GLN A 133 -13.46 6.85 14.51
C GLN A 133 -12.90 7.57 15.74
N ASN A 134 -11.82 7.07 16.32
CA ASN A 134 -11.13 7.68 17.46
C ASN A 134 -9.90 8.52 17.06
N GLY A 135 -9.80 8.94 15.81
CA GLY A 135 -8.81 9.91 15.36
C GLY A 135 -7.47 9.30 14.94
N ALA A 136 -7.45 8.04 14.53
CA ALA A 136 -6.26 7.48 13.91
C ALA A 136 -5.95 8.18 12.58
N LYS A 137 -4.69 8.51 12.37
CA LYS A 137 -4.21 9.09 11.11
C LYS A 137 -4.14 8.00 10.04
N LEU A 138 -4.63 8.32 8.84
CA LEU A 138 -4.59 7.42 7.68
C LEU A 138 -3.16 7.17 7.19
N GLN A 139 -2.26 8.15 7.39
CA GLN A 139 -0.84 8.05 7.06
C GLN A 139 -0.02 8.23 8.33
N GLY A 140 0.95 7.33 8.54
CA GLY A 140 1.95 7.47 9.58
C GLY A 140 2.89 8.65 9.29
N GLN A 141 3.70 9.04 10.28
CA GLN A 141 4.73 10.07 10.09
C GLN A 141 5.86 9.56 9.21
N ASP A 142 6.14 8.27 9.26
CA ASP A 142 7.16 7.60 8.45
C ASP A 142 6.50 6.90 7.27
N CYS A 143 6.99 7.18 6.06
CA CYS A 143 6.42 6.71 4.80
C CYS A 143 6.47 5.18 4.58
N TRP A 144 7.06 4.42 5.52
CA TRP A 144 7.32 2.99 5.36
C TRP A 144 6.13 2.09 5.70
N ALA A 145 5.36 2.44 6.73
CA ALA A 145 4.26 1.65 7.27
C ALA A 145 2.91 2.24 6.86
N SER A 146 2.50 2.03 5.62
CA SER A 146 1.21 2.49 5.12
C SER A 146 0.16 1.40 5.20
N ALA A 147 -0.94 1.67 5.91
CA ALA A 147 -2.05 0.75 6.09
C ALA A 147 -2.70 0.31 4.76
N ILE A 148 -2.76 1.22 3.75
CA ILE A 148 -3.35 0.89 2.45
C ILE A 148 -2.44 -0.05 1.63
N HIS A 149 -1.10 0.10 1.72
CA HIS A 149 -0.17 -0.81 1.08
C HIS A 149 -0.21 -2.20 1.72
N GLU A 150 -0.29 -2.25 3.05
CA GLU A 150 -0.43 -3.52 3.78
C GLU A 150 -1.74 -4.23 3.43
N ALA A 151 -2.87 -3.50 3.42
CA ALA A 151 -4.15 -4.05 2.97
C ALA A 151 -4.09 -4.55 1.51
N SER A 152 -3.33 -3.85 0.64
CA SER A 152 -3.13 -4.24 -0.76
C SER A 152 -2.31 -5.52 -0.88
N SER A 153 -1.20 -5.64 -0.13
CA SER A 153 -0.31 -6.80 -0.19
C SER A 153 -0.96 -8.06 0.39
N LYS A 154 -1.70 -7.92 1.49
CA LYS A 154 -2.37 -9.03 2.19
C LYS A 154 -3.76 -9.36 1.62
N GLY A 155 -4.27 -8.61 0.65
CA GLY A 155 -5.59 -8.85 0.06
C GLY A 155 -6.77 -8.53 0.99
N ARG A 156 -6.58 -7.61 1.94
CA ARG A 156 -7.61 -7.28 2.95
C ARG A 156 -8.66 -6.33 2.38
N SER A 157 -9.52 -6.85 1.52
CA SER A 157 -10.47 -6.07 0.75
C SER A 157 -11.46 -5.27 1.60
N GLU A 158 -11.84 -5.77 2.77
CA GLU A 158 -12.76 -5.08 3.69
C GLU A 158 -12.05 -3.88 4.35
N CYS A 159 -10.81 -4.07 4.83
CA CYS A 159 -10.01 -2.95 5.35
C CYS A 159 -9.74 -1.91 4.26
N MET A 160 -9.46 -2.34 3.02
CA MET A 160 -9.33 -1.46 1.86
C MET A 160 -10.58 -0.59 1.68
N GLN A 161 -11.77 -1.18 1.79
CA GLN A 161 -13.04 -0.44 1.67
C GLN A 161 -13.17 0.61 2.77
N VAL A 162 -12.85 0.26 4.00
CA VAL A 162 -12.85 1.21 5.14
C VAL A 162 -11.89 2.36 4.86
N LEU A 163 -10.63 2.08 4.49
CA LEU A 163 -9.64 3.13 4.20
C LEU A 163 -10.09 4.07 3.08
N ILE A 164 -10.68 3.53 2.00
CA ILE A 164 -11.21 4.33 0.89
C ILE A 164 -12.36 5.21 1.36
N SER A 165 -13.28 4.71 2.19
CA SER A 165 -14.42 5.49 2.70
C SER A 165 -13.97 6.64 3.62
N TRP A 166 -12.84 6.49 4.30
CA TRP A 166 -12.22 7.53 5.12
C TRP A 166 -11.32 8.49 4.33
N GLY A 167 -11.23 8.33 3.00
CA GLY A 167 -10.56 9.28 2.13
C GLY A 167 -9.04 9.15 2.09
N VAL A 168 -8.50 7.93 2.26
CA VAL A 168 -7.06 7.68 2.08
C VAL A 168 -6.61 8.06 0.67
N ASP A 169 -5.37 8.52 0.53
CA ASP A 169 -4.79 8.69 -0.80
C ASP A 169 -4.54 7.31 -1.44
N ILE A 170 -5.40 6.96 -2.40
CA ILE A 170 -5.37 5.67 -3.10
C ILE A 170 -4.20 5.53 -4.07
N ASP A 171 -3.53 6.64 -4.42
CA ASP A 171 -2.34 6.66 -5.27
C ASP A 171 -1.08 7.09 -4.51
N LEU A 172 -1.10 6.94 -3.19
CA LEU A 172 0.07 7.18 -2.35
C LEU A 172 1.25 6.36 -2.89
N ASP A 173 2.32 7.05 -3.25
CA ASP A 173 3.52 6.43 -3.81
C ASP A 173 4.60 6.34 -2.75
N ILE A 174 4.95 5.13 -2.39
CA ILE A 174 6.09 4.85 -1.51
C ILE A 174 7.24 4.37 -2.38
N SER A 175 8.35 5.10 -2.37
CA SER A 175 9.50 4.88 -3.27
C SER A 175 9.95 3.43 -3.38
N GLN A 176 9.82 2.63 -2.32
CA GLN A 176 10.24 1.23 -2.33
C GLN A 176 9.14 0.24 -2.70
N GLN A 177 7.86 0.64 -2.60
CA GLN A 177 6.72 -0.23 -2.82
C GLN A 177 5.92 0.17 -4.07
N GLY A 178 5.98 1.44 -4.47
CA GLY A 178 5.12 2.02 -5.51
C GLY A 178 3.74 2.36 -4.97
N THR A 179 2.71 2.31 -5.83
CA THR A 179 1.33 2.59 -5.45
C THR A 179 0.61 1.37 -4.88
N PRO A 180 -0.48 1.55 -4.10
CA PRO A 180 -1.30 0.44 -3.60
C PRO A 180 -1.81 -0.49 -4.71
N LEU A 181 -2.17 0.08 -5.87
CA LEU A 181 -2.63 -0.71 -7.02
C LEU A 181 -1.49 -1.59 -7.59
N TYR A 182 -0.28 -1.04 -7.70
CA TYR A 182 0.89 -1.80 -8.13
C TYR A 182 1.18 -2.95 -7.16
N VAL A 183 1.19 -2.68 -5.85
CA VAL A 183 1.39 -3.71 -4.82
C VAL A 183 0.33 -4.80 -4.89
N ALA A 184 -0.94 -4.42 -5.05
CA ALA A 184 -2.04 -5.39 -5.20
C ALA A 184 -1.87 -6.27 -6.46
N CYS A 185 -1.34 -5.73 -7.56
CA CYS A 185 -1.04 -6.49 -8.79
C CYS A 185 0.13 -7.46 -8.58
N VAL A 186 1.22 -7.02 -7.92
CA VAL A 186 2.36 -7.89 -7.57
C VAL A 186 1.90 -9.09 -6.74
N HIS A 187 0.99 -8.89 -5.78
CA HIS A 187 0.47 -9.94 -4.91
C HIS A 187 -0.82 -10.61 -5.42
N GLN A 188 -1.26 -10.32 -6.65
CA GLN A 188 -2.44 -10.89 -7.30
C GLN A 188 -3.74 -10.75 -6.50
N GLN A 189 -3.91 -9.64 -5.78
CA GLN A 189 -5.05 -9.42 -4.89
C GLN A 189 -6.27 -8.87 -5.65
N TYR A 190 -6.97 -9.73 -6.38
CA TYR A 190 -8.06 -9.39 -7.28
C TYR A 190 -9.11 -8.43 -6.67
N PHE A 191 -9.59 -8.73 -5.46
CA PHE A 191 -10.63 -7.91 -4.82
C PHE A 191 -10.14 -6.52 -4.42
N CYS A 192 -8.87 -6.40 -3.99
CA CYS A 192 -8.25 -5.11 -3.70
C CYS A 192 -8.04 -4.30 -4.98
N ILE A 193 -7.53 -4.93 -6.05
CA ILE A 193 -7.39 -4.31 -7.38
C ILE A 193 -8.74 -3.75 -7.83
N LYS A 194 -9.79 -4.57 -7.79
CA LYS A 194 -11.14 -4.17 -8.18
C LYS A 194 -11.61 -2.94 -7.38
N LYS A 195 -11.49 -2.95 -6.05
CA LYS A 195 -11.90 -1.82 -5.19
C LYS A 195 -11.10 -0.55 -5.49
N LEU A 196 -9.78 -0.65 -5.67
CA LEU A 196 -8.92 0.50 -6.02
C LEU A 196 -9.31 1.10 -7.37
N LEU A 197 -9.51 0.28 -8.41
CA LEU A 197 -9.91 0.73 -9.73
C LEU A 197 -11.31 1.39 -9.72
N HIS A 198 -12.24 0.83 -8.96
CA HIS A 198 -13.57 1.45 -8.79
C HIS A 198 -13.48 2.78 -8.05
N ALA A 199 -12.59 2.92 -7.09
CA ALA A 199 -12.32 4.17 -6.39
C ALA A 199 -11.58 5.20 -7.26
N GLY A 200 -11.09 4.81 -8.44
CA GLY A 200 -10.42 5.70 -9.39
C GLY A 200 -8.90 5.77 -9.21
N ALA A 201 -8.27 4.69 -8.77
CA ALA A 201 -6.82 4.59 -8.74
C ALA A 201 -6.22 4.78 -10.15
N ASN A 202 -5.06 5.42 -10.22
CA ASN A 202 -4.38 5.65 -11.48
C ASN A 202 -3.71 4.37 -11.97
N VAL A 203 -4.24 3.82 -13.05
CA VAL A 203 -3.76 2.56 -13.66
C VAL A 203 -2.36 2.66 -14.26
N GLN A 204 -1.85 3.88 -14.51
CA GLN A 204 -0.52 4.10 -15.07
C GLN A 204 0.55 4.31 -14.01
N LYS A 205 0.15 4.64 -12.78
CA LYS A 205 1.09 4.93 -11.69
C LYS A 205 1.45 3.66 -10.94
N GLY A 206 2.69 3.24 -11.02
CA GLY A 206 3.20 2.05 -10.35
C GLY A 206 4.42 2.34 -9.50
N LYS A 207 5.52 1.63 -9.75
CA LYS A 207 6.80 1.78 -9.05
C LYS A 207 7.90 2.11 -10.05
N HIS A 208 8.61 3.21 -9.89
CA HIS A 208 9.69 3.67 -10.79
C HIS A 208 9.25 3.62 -12.24
N LEU A 209 8.74 3.72 -13.05
CA LEU A 209 8.25 3.54 -14.43
C LEU A 209 7.56 2.18 -14.66
N GLU A 210 7.63 1.23 -13.73
CA GLU A 210 6.91 -0.03 -13.86
C GLU A 210 5.44 0.17 -13.53
N THR A 211 4.55 -0.04 -14.50
CA THR A 211 3.09 0.13 -14.29
C THR A 211 2.45 -1.11 -13.64
N PRO A 212 1.26 -0.98 -13.04
CA PRO A 212 0.50 -2.13 -12.54
C PRO A 212 0.28 -3.23 -13.60
N LEU A 213 0.20 -2.84 -14.88
CA LEU A 213 0.05 -3.78 -15.99
C LEU A 213 1.30 -4.63 -16.22
N HIS A 214 2.51 -4.06 -16.06
CA HIS A 214 3.76 -4.83 -16.09
C HIS A 214 3.78 -5.87 -14.96
N ALA A 215 3.44 -5.46 -13.73
CA ALA A 215 3.39 -6.37 -12.60
C ALA A 215 2.40 -7.52 -12.83
N ALA A 216 1.19 -7.21 -13.33
CA ALA A 216 0.17 -8.20 -13.63
C ALA A 216 0.59 -9.16 -14.77
N ALA A 217 1.25 -8.63 -15.80
CA ALA A 217 1.75 -9.44 -16.93
C ALA A 217 2.80 -10.45 -16.49
N ARG A 218 3.71 -10.04 -15.61
CA ARG A 218 4.75 -10.93 -15.03
C ARG A 218 4.15 -12.06 -14.20
N GLN A 219 3.02 -11.81 -13.53
CA GLN A 219 2.32 -12.80 -12.69
C GLN A 219 1.42 -13.75 -13.49
N SER A 220 1.29 -13.57 -14.79
CA SER A 220 0.52 -14.43 -15.71
C SER A 220 -0.95 -14.64 -15.33
N ASN A 221 -1.59 -13.62 -14.71
CA ASN A 221 -3.01 -13.68 -14.36
C ASN A 221 -3.85 -12.89 -15.39
N PRO A 222 -4.56 -13.57 -16.32
CA PRO A 222 -5.28 -12.91 -17.41
C PRO A 222 -6.48 -12.09 -16.91
N GLU A 223 -7.12 -12.46 -15.80
CA GLU A 223 -8.27 -11.71 -15.28
C GLU A 223 -7.86 -10.34 -14.75
N ILE A 224 -6.73 -10.26 -14.06
CA ILE A 224 -6.18 -8.98 -13.57
C ILE A 224 -5.74 -8.10 -14.75
N VAL A 225 -5.04 -8.69 -15.72
CA VAL A 225 -4.61 -7.98 -16.94
C VAL A 225 -5.80 -7.43 -17.71
N LYS A 226 -6.83 -8.26 -17.93
CA LYS A 226 -8.08 -7.82 -18.59
C LYS A 226 -8.73 -6.66 -17.84
N MET A 227 -8.84 -6.77 -16.52
CA MET A 227 -9.43 -5.71 -15.69
C MET A 227 -8.64 -4.39 -15.83
N LEU A 228 -7.32 -4.43 -15.75
CA LEU A 228 -6.48 -3.22 -15.92
C LEU A 228 -6.67 -2.58 -17.29
N LEU A 229 -6.71 -3.39 -18.36
CA LEU A 229 -6.96 -2.91 -19.73
C LEU A 229 -8.36 -2.30 -19.88
N GLU A 230 -9.39 -2.89 -19.26
CA GLU A 230 -10.75 -2.33 -19.25
C GLU A 230 -10.82 -0.97 -18.53
N PHE A 231 -9.95 -0.75 -17.55
CA PHE A 231 -9.81 0.53 -16.84
C PHE A 231 -8.81 1.48 -17.50
N GLY A 232 -8.30 1.15 -18.71
CA GLY A 232 -7.51 2.03 -19.53
C GLY A 232 -6.00 1.99 -19.27
N ALA A 233 -5.49 0.85 -18.81
CA ALA A 233 -4.04 0.66 -18.73
C ALA A 233 -3.41 0.74 -20.12
N ASP A 234 -2.29 1.46 -20.23
CA ASP A 234 -1.55 1.62 -21.48
C ASP A 234 -0.71 0.36 -21.76
N ILE A 235 -1.06 -0.34 -22.83
CA ILE A 235 -0.37 -1.55 -23.28
C ILE A 235 1.03 -1.26 -23.87
N SER A 236 1.27 -0.02 -24.28
CA SER A 236 2.53 0.43 -24.89
C SER A 236 3.47 1.11 -23.87
N ALA A 237 3.05 1.25 -22.61
CA ALA A 237 3.88 1.82 -21.57
C ALA A 237 5.22 1.07 -21.46
N ARG A 238 6.31 1.81 -21.22
CA ARG A 238 7.64 1.22 -21.06
C ARG A 238 8.16 1.42 -19.64
N ASN A 239 8.73 0.35 -19.10
CA ASN A 239 9.42 0.37 -17.82
C ASN A 239 10.83 1.00 -17.92
N ALA A 240 11.61 0.98 -16.86
CA ALA A 240 12.98 1.50 -16.82
C ALA A 240 13.95 0.77 -17.79
N GLU A 241 13.64 -0.48 -18.13
CA GLU A 241 14.40 -1.33 -19.06
C GLU A 241 13.90 -1.19 -20.51
N ALA A 242 13.01 -0.21 -20.76
CA ALA A 242 12.32 0.03 -22.02
C ALA A 242 11.42 -1.13 -22.50
N GLU A 243 11.10 -2.08 -21.63
CA GLU A 243 10.20 -3.20 -21.91
C GLU A 243 8.74 -2.78 -21.79
N ARG A 244 7.88 -3.34 -22.64
CA ARG A 244 6.41 -3.22 -22.56
C ARG A 244 5.82 -4.34 -21.71
N PRO A 245 4.58 -4.23 -21.23
CA PRO A 245 3.91 -5.31 -20.51
C PRO A 245 3.93 -6.67 -21.23
N ILE A 246 3.89 -6.66 -22.57
CA ILE A 246 3.97 -7.89 -23.37
C ILE A 246 5.37 -8.51 -23.34
N ASP A 247 6.41 -7.67 -23.31
CA ASP A 247 7.80 -8.13 -23.36
C ASP A 247 8.20 -8.81 -22.02
N VAL A 248 7.53 -8.48 -20.89
CA VAL A 248 7.73 -9.12 -19.58
C VAL A 248 6.79 -10.29 -19.32
N ALA A 249 5.78 -10.50 -20.17
CA ALA A 249 4.86 -11.63 -20.06
C ALA A 249 5.56 -12.95 -20.42
N VAL A 250 5.12 -14.03 -19.78
CA VAL A 250 5.62 -15.36 -20.17
C VAL A 250 5.13 -15.68 -21.58
N THR A 251 6.04 -15.99 -22.49
CA THR A 251 5.75 -16.31 -23.89
C THR A 251 4.74 -17.46 -24.02
N SER A 252 3.80 -17.32 -24.93
CA SER A 252 2.70 -18.28 -25.19
C SER A 252 1.72 -18.45 -24.01
N SER A 253 1.81 -17.62 -22.97
CA SER A 253 0.87 -17.63 -21.85
C SER A 253 -0.52 -17.11 -22.28
N PRO A 254 -1.58 -17.37 -21.49
CA PRO A 254 -2.88 -16.72 -21.71
C PRO A 254 -2.80 -15.19 -21.68
N VAL A 255 -1.89 -14.62 -20.88
CA VAL A 255 -1.65 -13.18 -20.78
C VAL A 255 -1.01 -12.65 -22.07
N ASP A 256 0.01 -13.32 -22.60
CA ASP A 256 0.65 -12.96 -23.86
C ASP A 256 -0.38 -12.89 -25.01
N ARG A 257 -1.20 -13.94 -25.16
CA ARG A 257 -2.28 -13.97 -26.16
C ARG A 257 -3.32 -12.86 -25.95
N LEU A 258 -3.64 -12.55 -24.70
CA LEU A 258 -4.57 -11.48 -24.35
C LEU A 258 -4.01 -10.11 -24.73
N LEU A 259 -2.75 -9.83 -24.41
CA LEU A 259 -2.07 -8.58 -24.72
C LEU A 259 -1.96 -8.38 -26.23
N LEU A 260 -1.56 -9.44 -26.97
CA LEU A 260 -1.54 -9.41 -28.45
C LEU A 260 -2.93 -9.12 -29.04
N HIS A 261 -3.98 -9.70 -28.48
CA HIS A 261 -5.34 -9.43 -28.92
C HIS A 261 -5.74 -7.96 -28.71
N TYR A 262 -5.43 -7.38 -27.55
CA TYR A 262 -5.72 -5.97 -27.29
C TYR A 262 -4.81 -5.00 -28.10
N GLU A 263 -3.60 -5.40 -28.45
CA GLU A 263 -2.72 -4.62 -29.34
C GLU A 263 -3.28 -4.60 -30.79
N ALA A 264 -3.83 -5.73 -31.24
CA ALA A 264 -4.40 -5.85 -32.59
C ALA A 264 -5.80 -5.24 -32.73
N THR A 265 -6.53 -5.07 -31.62
CA THR A 265 -7.92 -4.58 -31.62
C THR A 265 -8.01 -3.20 -30.97
N PRO A 266 -8.48 -2.16 -31.69
CA PRO A 266 -8.66 -0.85 -31.05
C PRO A 266 -9.75 -0.91 -29.96
N SER A 267 -9.57 -0.09 -28.92
CA SER A 267 -10.55 0.04 -27.84
C SER A 267 -11.92 0.43 -28.40
N SER A 268 -12.97 -0.21 -27.92
CA SER A 268 -14.33 0.11 -28.36
C SER A 268 -14.70 1.56 -27.99
N LEU A 269 -15.54 2.19 -28.80
CA LEU A 269 -16.06 3.53 -28.49
C LEU A 269 -16.72 3.59 -27.12
N CYS A 270 -17.45 2.53 -26.76
CA CYS A 270 -18.07 2.40 -25.43
C CYS A 270 -17.05 2.45 -24.30
N GLN A 271 -15.93 1.75 -24.45
CA GLN A 271 -14.84 1.77 -23.46
C GLN A 271 -14.21 3.18 -23.35
N LEU A 272 -13.91 3.81 -24.49
CA LEU A 272 -13.36 5.16 -24.51
C LEU A 272 -14.32 6.18 -23.87
N CYS A 273 -15.61 6.12 -24.19
CA CYS A 273 -16.63 6.97 -23.57
C CYS A 273 -16.70 6.75 -22.05
N ARG A 274 -16.65 5.50 -21.59
CA ARG A 274 -16.65 5.18 -20.16
C ARG A 274 -15.45 5.81 -19.46
N LEU A 275 -14.25 5.64 -19.98
CA LEU A 275 -13.02 6.20 -19.42
C LEU A 275 -13.06 7.73 -19.42
N CYS A 276 -13.54 8.35 -20.51
CA CYS A 276 -13.70 9.79 -20.60
C CYS A 276 -14.66 10.32 -19.53
N VAL A 277 -15.86 9.74 -19.41
CA VAL A 277 -16.85 10.15 -18.39
C VAL A 277 -16.31 9.98 -16.98
N ARG A 278 -15.65 8.85 -16.67
CA ARG A 278 -15.03 8.64 -15.36
C ARG A 278 -13.92 9.66 -15.08
N GLY A 279 -13.11 9.98 -16.08
CA GLY A 279 -12.08 11.02 -15.98
C GLY A 279 -12.67 12.41 -15.71
N CYS A 280 -13.73 12.79 -16.41
CA CYS A 280 -14.43 14.07 -16.21
C CYS A 280 -15.11 14.16 -14.84
N LEU A 281 -15.66 13.06 -14.32
CA LEU A 281 -16.22 13.03 -12.96
C LEU A 281 -15.15 13.24 -11.90
N GLY A 282 -13.96 12.71 -12.13
CA GLY A 282 -12.86 12.73 -11.17
C GLY A 282 -13.12 11.81 -9.96
N ARG A 283 -12.07 11.48 -9.22
CA ARG A 283 -12.08 10.51 -8.11
C ARG A 283 -13.16 10.77 -7.06
N ALA A 284 -13.24 12.02 -6.59
CA ALA A 284 -14.15 12.41 -5.53
C ALA A 284 -15.63 12.17 -5.86
N ARG A 285 -15.99 12.15 -7.15
CA ARG A 285 -17.38 12.01 -7.60
C ARG A 285 -17.75 10.59 -8.05
N LEU A 286 -16.77 9.70 -8.27
CA LEU A 286 -17.06 8.33 -8.72
C LEU A 286 -17.95 7.57 -7.75
N GLN A 287 -17.83 7.80 -6.45
CA GLN A 287 -18.67 7.19 -5.42
C GLN A 287 -20.15 7.61 -5.52
N PHE A 288 -20.44 8.75 -6.15
CA PHE A 288 -21.81 9.26 -6.29
C PHE A 288 -22.51 8.80 -7.57
N ILE A 289 -21.83 8.02 -8.43
CA ILE A 289 -22.47 7.45 -9.66
C ILE A 289 -23.81 6.75 -9.34
N PRO A 290 -23.96 5.97 -8.25
CA PRO A 290 -25.24 5.35 -7.92
C PRO A 290 -26.37 6.35 -7.64
N GLN A 291 -26.05 7.57 -7.21
CA GLN A 291 -26.99 8.62 -6.84
C GLN A 291 -27.40 9.52 -8.03
N LEU A 292 -26.67 9.42 -9.16
CA LEU A 292 -27.03 10.19 -10.36
C LEU A 292 -28.38 9.76 -10.89
N GLU A 293 -29.15 10.72 -11.45
CA GLU A 293 -30.42 10.46 -12.12
C GLU A 293 -30.20 9.86 -13.53
N LEU A 294 -29.59 8.68 -13.58
CA LEU A 294 -29.30 7.95 -14.81
C LEU A 294 -30.02 6.60 -14.82
N PRO A 295 -30.40 6.07 -15.98
CA PRO A 295 -30.88 4.70 -16.10
C PRO A 295 -29.90 3.70 -15.49
N LYS A 296 -30.44 2.62 -14.90
CA LYS A 296 -29.64 1.59 -14.22
C LYS A 296 -28.51 1.05 -15.12
N LEU A 297 -28.83 0.78 -16.39
CA LEU A 297 -27.84 0.30 -17.37
C LEU A 297 -26.64 1.24 -17.52
N LEU A 298 -26.85 2.56 -17.50
CA LEU A 298 -25.77 3.53 -17.59
C LEU A 298 -24.96 3.61 -16.29
N LYS A 299 -25.61 3.49 -15.13
CA LYS A 299 -24.92 3.41 -13.84
C LYS A 299 -24.04 2.17 -13.78
N ASP A 300 -24.57 1.01 -14.15
CA ASP A 300 -23.85 -0.27 -14.17
C ASP A 300 -22.68 -0.20 -15.18
N PHE A 301 -22.91 0.37 -16.35
CA PHE A 301 -21.89 0.61 -17.36
C PHE A 301 -20.72 1.48 -16.83
N LEU A 302 -21.03 2.60 -16.16
CA LEU A 302 -20.01 3.49 -15.60
C LEU A 302 -19.26 2.85 -14.41
N GLN A 303 -19.90 1.92 -13.71
CA GLN A 303 -19.32 1.18 -12.58
C GLN A 303 -18.62 -0.12 -12.98
N HIS A 304 -18.52 -0.46 -14.25
CA HIS A 304 -17.99 -1.75 -14.75
C HIS A 304 -18.71 -2.97 -14.11
N LYS A 305 -20.04 -2.91 -14.03
CA LYS A 305 -20.91 -4.00 -13.57
C LYS A 305 -21.56 -4.71 -14.73
#